data_c2b0e07e6773103ce97e1678fcabdf6c
#
_entry.id   c2b0e07e6773103ce97e1678fcabdf6c
#
_cell.length_a   1.000
_cell.length_b   1.000
_cell.length_c   1.000
_cell.angle_alpha   90.00
_cell.angle_beta   90.00
_cell.angle_gamma   90.00
#
_symmetry.space_group_name_H-M   'P 1'
#
loop_
_entity.id
_entity.type
_entity.pdbx_description
1 polymer ?
#
loop_
_entity_poly.entity_id
_entity_poly.type
_entity_poly.pdbx_seq_one_letter_code
_entity_poly.pdbx_strand_id
1 'polypeptide(L)'
;MSIGLGRERRRAVSLEEGAGPGSTRCPACGEPLFVWVETSGFGPREDQIVDRCENCGLAVARNAVPSPEAAIEELLGGHPQGNGRVTLRAANAASLQAWLGAENWAALRPADRAVKPTPKAARLLLARRDLEPRRVRHLLRAGMAAMWQTLLNLLTFHRDFAGEAASGRLRPGAGARSRGAFWIDAVVTVLAAVPTAIIAVVLETGAVLARRGGVIEISASRRP
;
A
#
# COMPACT_ATOMS: atom_id res chain seq x y z
N MET A 1 3.98 -4.77 37.54
CA MET A 1 3.24 -5.46 36.45
C MET A 1 3.95 -5.14 35.14
N SER A 2 4.91 -6.00 34.73
CA SER A 2 5.66 -5.81 33.48
C SER A 2 4.90 -6.49 32.36
N ILE A 3 4.41 -5.68 31.41
CA ILE A 3 3.82 -6.20 30.16
C ILE A 3 5.00 -6.55 29.24
N GLY A 4 5.32 -7.84 29.19
CA GLY A 4 6.30 -8.39 28.26
C GLY A 4 5.72 -8.32 26.83
N LEU A 5 6.22 -7.36 26.05
CA LEU A 5 6.03 -7.35 24.60
C LEU A 5 6.78 -8.53 24.01
N GLY A 6 6.05 -9.62 23.77
CA GLY A 6 6.56 -10.79 23.07
C GLY A 6 7.05 -10.38 21.68
N ARG A 7 8.37 -10.42 21.52
CA ARG A 7 9.02 -10.46 20.21
C ARG A 7 8.67 -11.81 19.59
N GLU A 8 7.54 -11.89 18.91
CA GLU A 8 7.26 -13.02 18.01
C GLU A 8 8.39 -13.10 16.99
N ARG A 9 9.15 -14.17 17.08
CA ARG A 9 10.18 -14.53 16.09
C ARG A 9 9.47 -14.67 14.75
N ARG A 10 9.68 -13.71 13.87
CA ARG A 10 9.30 -13.84 12.46
C ARG A 10 10.02 -15.08 11.95
N ARG A 11 9.29 -16.14 11.62
CA ARG A 11 9.81 -17.31 10.97
C ARG A 11 10.37 -16.84 9.62
N ALA A 12 11.68 -16.97 9.47
CA ALA A 12 12.30 -16.98 8.16
C ALA A 12 11.75 -18.22 7.44
N VAL A 13 10.77 -18.04 6.58
CA VAL A 13 10.34 -19.08 5.67
C VAL A 13 11.48 -19.26 4.68
N SER A 14 12.05 -20.46 4.66
CA SER A 14 13.10 -20.85 3.71
C SER A 14 12.58 -20.63 2.30
N LEU A 15 13.15 -19.66 1.58
CA LEU A 15 12.69 -19.18 0.27
C LEU A 15 13.12 -20.09 -0.90
N GLU A 16 13.41 -21.37 -0.65
CA GLU A 16 13.90 -22.26 -1.71
C GLU A 16 12.84 -23.06 -2.46
N GLU A 17 11.57 -23.10 -2.01
CA GLU A 17 10.52 -23.86 -2.69
C GLU A 17 9.33 -22.95 -3.00
N GLY A 18 9.32 -22.40 -4.22
CA GLY A 18 8.17 -21.67 -4.77
C GLY A 18 8.44 -20.29 -5.36
N ALA A 19 9.69 -19.88 -5.48
CA ALA A 19 10.04 -18.63 -6.14
C ALA A 19 9.85 -18.75 -7.66
N GLY A 20 8.71 -18.26 -8.15
CA GLY A 20 8.60 -17.83 -9.56
C GLY A 20 9.66 -16.76 -9.87
N PRO A 21 9.87 -16.36 -11.13
CA PRO A 21 10.99 -15.55 -11.60
C PRO A 21 10.92 -14.10 -11.13
N GLY A 22 10.94 -13.86 -9.81
CA GLY A 22 10.97 -12.54 -9.19
C GLY A 22 12.28 -12.32 -8.43
N SER A 23 12.87 -11.16 -8.56
CA SER A 23 14.04 -10.76 -7.79
C SER A 23 13.72 -10.81 -6.30
N THR A 24 14.49 -11.53 -5.52
CA THR A 24 14.44 -11.51 -4.04
C THR A 24 15.10 -10.26 -3.46
N ARG A 25 15.60 -9.37 -4.32
CA ARG A 25 16.31 -8.14 -3.95
C ARG A 25 15.47 -6.90 -4.22
N CYS A 26 15.60 -5.94 -3.32
CA CYS A 26 14.91 -4.66 -3.40
C CYS A 26 15.38 -3.85 -4.62
N PRO A 27 14.49 -3.42 -5.53
CA PRO A 27 14.85 -2.63 -6.70
C PRO A 27 15.42 -1.25 -6.34
N ALA A 28 15.16 -0.73 -5.14
CA ALA A 28 15.67 0.57 -4.70
C ALA A 28 17.10 0.51 -4.13
N CYS A 29 17.40 -0.44 -3.25
CA CYS A 29 18.68 -0.48 -2.54
C CYS A 29 19.47 -1.80 -2.68
N GLY A 30 18.92 -2.82 -3.34
CA GLY A 30 19.58 -4.12 -3.53
C GLY A 30 19.54 -5.07 -2.33
N GLU A 31 19.04 -4.62 -1.17
CA GLU A 31 18.92 -5.45 0.03
C GLU A 31 17.81 -6.51 -0.11
N PRO A 32 17.83 -7.58 0.69
CA PRO A 32 16.80 -8.60 0.67
C PRO A 32 15.40 -8.05 0.92
N LEU A 33 14.41 -8.71 0.33
CA LEU A 33 12.99 -8.49 0.56
C LEU A 33 12.45 -9.58 1.49
N PHE A 34 11.58 -9.21 2.42
CA PHE A 34 10.94 -10.12 3.36
C PHE A 34 9.43 -10.02 3.26
N VAL A 35 8.73 -11.12 3.48
CA VAL A 35 7.27 -11.14 3.54
C VAL A 35 6.79 -10.12 4.58
N TRP A 36 5.99 -9.17 4.12
CA TRP A 36 5.40 -8.18 5.00
C TRP A 36 3.95 -8.53 5.31
N VAL A 37 3.15 -8.75 4.27
CA VAL A 37 1.73 -9.13 4.41
C VAL A 37 1.33 -10.11 3.31
N GLU A 38 0.43 -11.00 3.67
CA GLU A 38 -0.27 -11.88 2.76
C GLU A 38 -1.72 -11.44 2.71
N THR A 39 -2.20 -11.09 1.51
CA THR A 39 -3.58 -10.70 1.34
C THR A 39 -4.38 -11.90 0.91
N SER A 40 -5.11 -12.50 1.85
CA SER A 40 -6.14 -13.49 1.56
C SER A 40 -7.51 -12.85 1.76
N GLY A 41 -8.47 -13.04 0.86
CA GLY A 41 -9.75 -12.40 1.00
C GLY A 41 -10.90 -13.13 0.32
N PHE A 42 -12.11 -13.01 0.88
CA PHE A 42 -13.37 -13.37 0.25
C PHE A 42 -13.66 -12.36 -0.87
N GLY A 43 -13.15 -12.58 -2.07
CA GLY A 43 -13.41 -11.70 -3.20
C GLY A 43 -12.79 -12.24 -4.49
N PRO A 44 -13.10 -11.64 -5.63
CA PRO A 44 -12.55 -12.06 -6.93
C PRO A 44 -11.06 -11.74 -7.09
N ARG A 45 -10.38 -11.31 -6.03
CA ARG A 45 -8.97 -10.96 -6.05
C ARG A 45 -8.12 -12.15 -5.66
N GLU A 46 -7.09 -12.37 -6.45
CA GLU A 46 -6.07 -13.36 -6.17
C GLU A 46 -5.33 -13.02 -4.87
N ASP A 47 -4.94 -14.04 -4.11
CA ASP A 47 -4.08 -13.91 -2.96
C ASP A 47 -2.76 -13.24 -3.41
N GLN A 48 -2.40 -12.18 -2.74
CA GLN A 48 -1.21 -11.41 -3.08
C GLN A 48 -0.26 -11.39 -1.88
N ILE A 49 0.98 -11.78 -2.13
CA ILE A 49 2.06 -11.61 -1.16
C ILE A 49 2.77 -10.29 -1.47
N VAL A 50 2.91 -9.46 -0.45
CA VAL A 50 3.66 -8.21 -0.54
C VAL A 50 4.90 -8.32 0.32
N ASP A 51 6.04 -8.14 -0.31
CA ASP A 51 7.34 -8.12 0.34
C ASP A 51 7.75 -6.68 0.67
N ARG A 52 8.55 -6.53 1.72
CA ARG A 52 9.07 -5.25 2.18
C ARG A 52 10.56 -5.30 2.44
N CYS A 53 11.26 -4.27 2.03
CA CYS A 53 12.67 -4.08 2.35
C CYS A 53 12.84 -3.47 3.75
N GLU A 54 13.61 -4.09 4.63
CA GLU A 54 13.86 -3.56 5.98
C GLU A 54 14.72 -2.31 5.97
N ASN A 55 15.64 -2.17 5.00
CA ASN A 55 16.53 -1.02 4.90
C ASN A 55 15.83 0.25 4.42
N CYS A 56 15.16 0.18 3.26
CA CYS A 56 14.54 1.38 2.68
C CYS A 56 13.02 1.44 2.86
N GLY A 57 12.38 0.35 3.29
CA GLY A 57 10.95 0.25 3.54
C GLY A 57 10.10 0.15 2.28
N LEU A 58 10.68 -0.02 1.08
CA LEU A 58 9.93 -0.26 -0.15
C LEU A 58 9.08 -1.51 0.01
N ALA A 59 7.79 -1.42 -0.33
CA ALA A 59 6.92 -2.58 -0.41
C ALA A 59 6.61 -2.90 -1.88
N VAL A 60 6.64 -4.18 -2.24
CA VAL A 60 6.51 -4.67 -3.61
C VAL A 60 5.66 -5.92 -3.64
N ALA A 61 4.77 -6.04 -4.63
CA ALA A 61 4.04 -7.28 -4.86
C ALA A 61 5.02 -8.38 -5.32
N ARG A 62 5.04 -9.54 -4.66
CA ARG A 62 5.98 -10.64 -4.93
C ARG A 62 5.91 -11.16 -6.35
N ASN A 63 4.71 -11.30 -6.88
CA ASN A 63 4.46 -11.78 -8.24
C ASN A 63 4.84 -10.78 -9.35
N ALA A 64 5.18 -9.55 -8.98
CA ALA A 64 5.46 -8.45 -9.90
C ALA A 64 6.64 -7.59 -9.43
N VAL A 65 7.68 -8.21 -8.84
CA VAL A 65 8.88 -7.45 -8.44
C VAL A 65 9.56 -6.90 -9.70
N PRO A 66 9.52 -5.58 -9.92
CA PRO A 66 10.06 -4.98 -11.13
C PRO A 66 11.59 -4.88 -11.07
N SER A 67 12.22 -4.75 -12.23
CA SER A 67 13.60 -4.25 -12.28
C SER A 67 13.70 -2.84 -11.68
N PRO A 68 14.88 -2.37 -11.28
CA PRO A 68 15.03 -0.99 -10.80
C PRO A 68 14.50 0.06 -11.78
N GLU A 69 14.73 -0.15 -13.07
CA GLU A 69 14.28 0.73 -14.15
C GLU A 69 12.76 0.72 -14.28
N ALA A 70 12.14 -0.45 -14.26
CA ALA A 70 10.69 -0.60 -14.32
C ALA A 70 10.01 -0.01 -13.08
N ALA A 71 10.60 -0.17 -11.90
CA ALA A 71 10.11 0.44 -10.67
C ALA A 71 10.11 1.98 -10.75
N ILE A 72 11.13 2.57 -11.37
CA ILE A 72 11.21 4.02 -11.58
C ILE A 72 10.15 4.48 -12.59
N GLU A 73 10.01 3.79 -13.72
CA GLU A 73 9.00 4.10 -14.74
C GLU A 73 7.58 4.01 -14.17
N GLU A 74 7.31 2.99 -13.37
CA GLU A 74 6.03 2.84 -12.69
C GLU A 74 5.76 4.01 -11.73
N LEU A 75 6.77 4.44 -10.97
CA LEU A 75 6.65 5.59 -10.07
C LEU A 75 6.44 6.90 -10.83
N LEU A 76 7.11 7.08 -11.94
CA LEU A 76 6.99 8.29 -12.78
C LEU A 76 5.65 8.34 -13.53
N GLY A 77 4.93 7.19 -13.64
CA GLY A 77 3.59 7.12 -14.22
C GLY A 77 3.54 7.51 -15.71
N GLY A 78 4.65 7.32 -16.46
CA GLY A 78 4.72 7.66 -17.86
C GLY A 78 4.63 9.17 -18.18
N HIS A 79 4.72 10.03 -17.16
CA HIS A 79 4.64 11.46 -17.40
C HIS A 79 5.89 11.93 -18.17
N PRO A 80 5.71 12.60 -19.31
CA PRO A 80 6.84 13.15 -20.06
C PRO A 80 7.61 14.11 -19.16
N GLN A 81 8.92 13.93 -19.09
CA GLN A 81 9.83 14.78 -18.34
C GLN A 81 9.96 16.14 -19.07
N GLY A 82 8.90 16.95 -19.04
CA GLY A 82 8.94 18.33 -19.51
C GLY A 82 9.70 19.21 -18.51
N ASN A 83 10.62 20.03 -18.99
CA ASN A 83 11.36 21.03 -18.20
C ASN A 83 12.19 20.49 -17.02
N GLY A 84 12.63 19.23 -17.04
CA GLY A 84 13.51 18.66 -16.01
C GLY A 84 12.90 18.54 -14.61
N ARG A 85 11.59 18.78 -14.46
CA ARG A 85 10.86 18.62 -13.21
C ARG A 85 9.86 17.49 -13.32
N VAL A 86 9.83 16.65 -12.30
CA VAL A 86 8.91 15.51 -12.18
C VAL A 86 8.19 15.58 -10.85
N THR A 87 6.89 15.32 -10.85
CA THR A 87 6.09 15.16 -9.64
C THR A 87 5.46 13.79 -9.67
N LEU A 88 5.76 12.98 -8.65
CA LEU A 88 5.16 11.67 -8.48
C LEU A 88 4.25 11.65 -7.25
N ARG A 89 3.17 10.88 -7.34
CA ARG A 89 2.27 10.59 -6.22
C ARG A 89 2.22 9.10 -6.00
N ALA A 90 2.35 8.67 -4.75
CA ALA A 90 2.31 7.26 -4.40
C ALA A 90 1.75 7.05 -2.99
N ALA A 91 1.23 5.85 -2.76
CA ALA A 91 0.92 5.38 -1.41
C ALA A 91 2.22 5.17 -0.64
N ASN A 92 2.25 5.63 0.62
CA ASN A 92 3.44 5.60 1.46
C ASN A 92 3.49 4.32 2.31
N ALA A 93 4.37 3.39 1.99
CA ALA A 93 4.53 2.15 2.75
C ALA A 93 5.04 2.37 4.20
N ALA A 94 5.53 3.57 4.56
CA ALA A 94 5.89 3.95 5.93
C ALA A 94 4.78 4.71 6.66
N SER A 95 3.58 4.77 6.11
CA SER A 95 2.45 5.50 6.69
C SER A 95 1.84 4.82 7.91
N LEU A 96 1.09 5.61 8.69
CA LEU A 96 0.23 5.08 9.73
C LEU A 96 -0.83 4.11 9.17
N GLN A 97 -1.37 4.40 7.97
CA GLN A 97 -2.34 3.54 7.29
C GLN A 97 -1.77 2.17 6.96
N ALA A 98 -0.54 2.13 6.43
CA ALA A 98 0.14 0.88 6.10
C ALA A 98 0.42 0.02 7.33
N TRP A 99 0.72 0.67 8.46
CA TRP A 99 0.93 -0.01 9.73
C TRP A 99 -0.38 -0.53 10.34
N LEU A 100 -1.42 0.31 10.36
CA LEU A 100 -2.72 -0.03 10.95
C LEU A 100 -3.48 -1.05 10.11
N GLY A 101 -3.50 -0.85 8.80
CA GLY A 101 -4.25 -1.68 7.87
C GLY A 101 -3.60 -3.03 7.60
N ALA A 102 -2.26 -3.10 7.68
CA ALA A 102 -1.51 -4.29 7.30
C ALA A 102 -2.04 -4.91 6.00
N GLU A 103 -2.56 -6.14 6.06
CA GLU A 103 -3.21 -6.83 4.93
C GLU A 103 -4.47 -6.11 4.39
N ASN A 104 -5.16 -5.33 5.23
CA ASN A 104 -6.37 -4.58 4.87
C ASN A 104 -6.08 -3.15 4.39
N TRP A 105 -4.81 -2.78 4.25
CA TRP A 105 -4.44 -1.48 3.75
C TRP A 105 -4.99 -1.24 2.34
N ALA A 106 -5.77 -0.15 2.17
CA ALA A 106 -6.48 0.13 0.92
C ALA A 106 -5.57 0.24 -0.31
N ALA A 107 -4.29 0.63 -0.12
CA ALA A 107 -3.34 0.74 -1.23
C ALA A 107 -2.77 -0.61 -1.70
N LEU A 108 -3.13 -1.74 -1.10
CA LEU A 108 -2.73 -3.07 -1.57
C LEU A 108 -3.63 -3.63 -2.68
N ARG A 109 -4.31 -2.77 -3.42
CA ARG A 109 -5.14 -3.20 -4.55
C ARG A 109 -4.26 -3.78 -5.66
N PRO A 110 -4.63 -4.95 -6.24
CA PRO A 110 -3.89 -5.53 -7.37
C PRO A 110 -3.83 -4.63 -8.62
N ALA A 111 -4.87 -3.80 -8.82
CA ALA A 111 -4.93 -2.84 -9.92
C ALA A 111 -4.04 -1.60 -9.70
N ASP A 112 -3.57 -1.40 -8.47
CA ASP A 112 -2.65 -0.32 -8.15
C ASP A 112 -1.21 -0.72 -8.51
N ARG A 113 -0.33 0.26 -8.45
CA ARG A 113 1.11 0.06 -8.71
C ARG A 113 1.67 -1.10 -7.90
N ALA A 114 2.51 -1.94 -8.52
CA ALA A 114 3.20 -3.03 -7.82
C ALA A 114 4.16 -2.49 -6.73
N VAL A 115 4.64 -1.26 -6.91
CA VAL A 115 5.61 -0.61 -6.03
C VAL A 115 4.95 0.43 -5.13
N LYS A 116 5.11 0.28 -3.81
CA LYS A 116 4.67 1.25 -2.79
C LYS A 116 5.90 1.81 -2.09
N PRO A 117 6.38 2.99 -2.48
CA PRO A 117 7.61 3.56 -1.93
C PRO A 117 7.40 4.17 -0.54
N THR A 118 8.48 4.21 0.22
CA THR A 118 8.66 5.18 1.31
C THR A 118 9.36 6.42 0.77
N PRO A 119 9.40 7.54 1.50
CA PRO A 119 10.22 8.68 1.11
C PRO A 119 11.71 8.34 0.90
N LYS A 120 12.25 7.40 1.71
CA LYS A 120 13.63 6.90 1.57
C LYS A 120 13.80 6.10 0.28
N ALA A 121 12.93 5.14 0.02
CA ALA A 121 12.99 4.31 -1.18
C ALA A 121 12.83 5.13 -2.47
N ALA A 122 11.88 6.08 -2.47
CA ALA A 122 11.68 6.96 -3.62
C ALA A 122 12.92 7.81 -3.93
N ARG A 123 13.61 8.31 -2.91
CA ARG A 123 14.89 9.05 -3.11
C ARG A 123 15.95 8.17 -3.77
N LEU A 124 16.09 6.92 -3.33
CA LEU A 124 17.06 5.98 -3.90
C LEU A 124 16.75 5.65 -5.36
N LEU A 125 15.47 5.44 -5.68
CA LEU A 125 15.04 5.18 -7.06
C LEU A 125 15.25 6.39 -7.96
N LEU A 126 14.86 7.59 -7.52
CA LEU A 126 15.04 8.82 -8.28
C LEU A 126 16.52 9.15 -8.55
N ALA A 127 17.39 8.89 -7.56
CA ALA A 127 18.83 9.12 -7.72
C ALA A 127 19.45 8.28 -8.84
N ARG A 128 18.88 7.12 -9.19
CA ARG A 128 19.34 6.29 -10.34
C ARG A 128 19.07 6.92 -11.72
N ARG A 129 18.21 7.93 -11.78
CA ARG A 129 17.87 8.70 -12.99
C ARG A 129 18.39 10.14 -12.92
N ASP A 130 19.38 10.41 -12.06
CA ASP A 130 19.92 11.76 -11.82
C ASP A 130 18.86 12.78 -11.43
N LEU A 131 17.76 12.29 -10.80
CA LEU A 131 16.70 13.12 -10.26
C LEU A 131 16.91 13.34 -8.76
N GLU A 132 16.99 14.59 -8.35
CA GLU A 132 17.11 14.98 -6.95
C GLU A 132 15.73 15.37 -6.40
N PRO A 133 15.25 14.69 -5.34
CA PRO A 133 14.00 15.06 -4.70
C PRO A 133 14.16 16.41 -3.99
N ARG A 134 13.38 17.40 -4.43
CA ARG A 134 13.38 18.76 -3.87
C ARG A 134 12.41 18.90 -2.71
N ARG A 135 11.26 18.23 -2.80
CA ARG A 135 10.21 18.36 -1.80
C ARG A 135 9.40 17.06 -1.66
N VAL A 136 9.12 16.69 -0.42
CA VAL A 136 8.17 15.61 -0.08
C VAL A 136 7.00 16.25 0.66
N ARG A 137 5.78 16.02 0.19
CA ARG A 137 4.54 16.46 0.82
C ARG A 137 3.66 15.27 1.13
N HIS A 138 2.97 15.31 2.25
CA HIS A 138 1.91 14.36 2.56
C HIS A 138 0.56 14.97 2.15
N LEU A 139 -0.19 14.26 1.31
CA LEU A 139 -1.45 14.75 0.73
C LEU A 139 -2.62 14.39 1.64
N LEU A 140 -3.07 15.32 2.47
CA LEU A 140 -4.11 15.09 3.47
C LEU A 140 -5.41 14.53 2.85
N ARG A 141 -5.98 15.16 1.82
CA ARG A 141 -7.25 14.72 1.22
C ARG A 141 -7.18 13.31 0.65
N ALA A 142 -6.12 13.01 -0.12
CA ALA A 142 -5.94 11.69 -0.68
C ALA A 142 -5.67 10.65 0.41
N GLY A 143 -4.91 11.02 1.43
CA GLY A 143 -4.66 10.21 2.61
C GLY A 143 -5.93 9.91 3.40
N MET A 144 -6.82 10.90 3.61
CA MET A 144 -8.10 10.71 4.31
C MET A 144 -8.98 9.67 3.62
N ALA A 145 -9.12 9.74 2.29
CA ALA A 145 -9.91 8.78 1.54
C ALA A 145 -9.34 7.35 1.66
N ALA A 146 -8.01 7.22 1.55
CA ALA A 146 -7.33 5.93 1.72
C ALA A 146 -7.41 5.41 3.17
N MET A 147 -7.32 6.28 4.19
CA MET A 147 -7.50 5.92 5.59
C MET A 147 -8.92 5.42 5.85
N TRP A 148 -9.91 6.15 5.37
CA TRP A 148 -11.31 5.76 5.49
C TRP A 148 -11.57 4.38 4.87
N GLN A 149 -11.09 4.14 3.66
CA GLN A 149 -11.22 2.84 3.02
C GLN A 149 -10.47 1.74 3.80
N THR A 150 -9.29 2.04 4.35
CA THR A 150 -8.55 1.09 5.19
C THR A 150 -9.33 0.72 6.44
N LEU A 151 -9.96 1.70 7.12
CA LEU A 151 -10.80 1.44 8.29
C LEU A 151 -12.04 0.61 7.95
N LEU A 152 -12.69 0.85 6.81
CA LEU A 152 -13.80 0.02 6.34
C LEU A 152 -13.34 -1.41 6.05
N ASN A 153 -12.17 -1.60 5.43
CA ASN A 153 -11.62 -2.91 5.14
C ASN A 153 -11.31 -3.73 6.41
N LEU A 154 -11.05 -3.08 7.55
CA LEU A 154 -10.87 -3.75 8.84
C LEU A 154 -12.18 -4.28 9.43
N LEU A 155 -13.33 -3.76 8.98
CA LEU A 155 -14.65 -4.10 9.49
C LEU A 155 -15.43 -5.02 8.56
N THR A 156 -15.02 -5.15 7.29
CA THR A 156 -15.72 -5.92 6.26
C THR A 156 -14.96 -7.19 5.88
N PHE A 157 -15.67 -8.24 5.50
CA PHE A 157 -15.08 -9.48 4.99
C PHE A 157 -14.47 -9.28 3.60
N HIS A 158 -15.13 -8.44 2.76
CA HIS A 158 -14.64 -8.13 1.42
C HIS A 158 -13.92 -6.79 1.44
N ARG A 159 -12.69 -6.79 0.95
CA ARG A 159 -11.92 -5.54 0.80
C ARG A 159 -12.55 -4.64 -0.24
N ASP A 160 -12.49 -3.34 0.01
CA ASP A 160 -13.03 -2.31 -0.86
C ASP A 160 -14.51 -2.53 -1.23
N PHE A 161 -15.25 -3.18 -0.31
CA PHE A 161 -16.63 -3.59 -0.52
C PHE A 161 -17.48 -2.51 -1.17
N ALA A 162 -17.45 -1.29 -0.63
CA ALA A 162 -18.27 -0.18 -1.13
C ALA A 162 -17.96 0.14 -2.62
N GLY A 163 -16.67 0.22 -2.99
CA GLY A 163 -16.26 0.52 -4.36
C GLY A 163 -16.53 -0.62 -5.33
N GLU A 164 -16.29 -1.86 -4.92
CA GLU A 164 -16.51 -3.05 -5.74
C GLU A 164 -18.01 -3.32 -5.95
N ALA A 165 -18.82 -3.15 -4.91
CA ALA A 165 -20.28 -3.29 -5.01
C ALA A 165 -20.89 -2.17 -5.86
N ALA A 166 -20.52 -0.91 -5.65
CA ALA A 166 -21.00 0.22 -6.44
C ALA A 166 -20.62 0.11 -7.93
N SER A 167 -19.46 -0.47 -8.25
CA SER A 167 -19.05 -0.71 -9.64
C SER A 167 -19.64 -1.97 -10.26
N GLY A 168 -20.45 -2.75 -9.50
CA GLY A 168 -21.03 -4.01 -9.95
C GLY A 168 -20.03 -5.17 -10.11
N ARG A 169 -18.78 -4.98 -9.71
CA ARG A 169 -17.74 -6.02 -9.73
C ARG A 169 -17.94 -7.06 -8.65
N LEU A 170 -18.43 -6.66 -7.48
CA LEU A 170 -18.82 -7.56 -6.41
C LEU A 170 -20.34 -7.71 -6.39
N ARG A 171 -20.81 -8.96 -6.49
CA ARG A 171 -22.23 -9.32 -6.43
C ARG A 171 -22.47 -10.39 -5.38
N PRO A 172 -23.69 -10.50 -4.82
CA PRO A 172 -24.03 -11.60 -3.94
C PRO A 172 -23.78 -12.93 -4.63
N GLY A 173 -22.93 -13.77 -4.04
CA GLY A 173 -22.61 -15.09 -4.59
C GLY A 173 -23.81 -16.06 -4.51
N ALA A 174 -23.77 -17.16 -5.29
CA ALA A 174 -24.82 -18.16 -5.34
C ALA A 174 -24.98 -18.94 -4.02
N GLY A 175 -23.90 -19.10 -3.23
CA GLY A 175 -23.91 -19.80 -1.95
C GLY A 175 -24.52 -18.99 -0.81
N ALA A 176 -25.22 -19.64 0.14
CA ALA A 176 -25.83 -18.96 1.28
C ALA A 176 -24.80 -18.20 2.14
N ARG A 177 -23.61 -18.78 2.37
CA ARG A 177 -22.52 -18.16 3.13
C ARG A 177 -21.97 -16.90 2.45
N SER A 178 -21.78 -16.95 1.13
CA SER A 178 -21.30 -15.82 0.34
C SER A 178 -22.33 -14.68 0.30
N ARG A 179 -23.63 -15.01 0.18
CA ARG A 179 -24.72 -14.03 0.27
C ARG A 179 -24.80 -13.39 1.65
N GLY A 180 -24.68 -14.20 2.72
CA GLY A 180 -24.70 -13.69 4.09
C GLY A 180 -23.55 -12.69 4.33
N ALA A 181 -22.33 -13.03 3.94
CA ALA A 181 -21.17 -12.15 4.07
C ALA A 181 -21.36 -10.83 3.30
N PHE A 182 -21.89 -10.88 2.06
CA PHE A 182 -22.19 -9.69 1.27
C PHE A 182 -23.17 -8.74 1.98
N TRP A 183 -24.27 -9.26 2.52
CA TRP A 183 -25.26 -8.42 3.20
C TRP A 183 -24.76 -7.89 4.55
N ILE A 184 -23.95 -8.66 5.27
CA ILE A 184 -23.29 -8.17 6.49
C ILE A 184 -22.37 -7.00 6.14
N ASP A 185 -21.53 -7.12 5.11
CA ASP A 185 -20.64 -6.05 4.67
C ASP A 185 -21.41 -4.81 4.21
N ALA A 186 -22.55 -4.99 3.54
CA ALA A 186 -23.41 -3.89 3.15
C ALA A 186 -23.93 -3.10 4.37
N VAL A 187 -24.47 -3.80 5.35
CA VAL A 187 -24.98 -3.20 6.60
C VAL A 187 -23.83 -2.53 7.37
N VAL A 188 -22.71 -3.24 7.57
CA VAL A 188 -21.53 -2.72 8.27
C VAL A 188 -21.01 -1.47 7.57
N THR A 189 -20.89 -1.49 6.24
CA THR A 189 -20.42 -0.33 5.48
C THR A 189 -21.31 0.89 5.69
N VAL A 190 -22.63 0.72 5.61
CA VAL A 190 -23.59 1.84 5.80
C VAL A 190 -23.50 2.40 7.22
N LEU A 191 -23.50 1.53 8.23
CA LEU A 191 -23.47 1.94 9.65
C LEU A 191 -22.11 2.55 10.05
N ALA A 192 -21.02 2.00 9.52
CA ALA A 192 -19.67 2.44 9.87
C ALA A 192 -19.16 3.62 9.01
N ALA A 193 -19.81 3.94 7.89
CA ALA A 193 -19.31 4.94 6.94
C ALA A 193 -19.00 6.30 7.60
N VAL A 194 -19.95 6.85 8.35
CA VAL A 194 -19.77 8.17 8.99
C VAL A 194 -18.80 8.11 10.17
N PRO A 195 -18.93 7.18 11.14
CA PRO A 195 -17.96 7.08 12.23
C PRO A 195 -16.52 6.87 11.75
N THR A 196 -16.30 5.97 10.79
CA THR A 196 -14.95 5.72 10.25
C THR A 196 -14.42 6.91 9.46
N ALA A 197 -15.27 7.70 8.78
CA ALA A 197 -14.85 8.92 8.12
C ALA A 197 -14.32 9.96 9.11
N ILE A 198 -15.00 10.16 10.23
CA ILE A 198 -14.54 11.07 11.31
C ILE A 198 -13.20 10.59 11.86
N ILE A 199 -13.08 9.31 12.19
CA ILE A 199 -11.84 8.72 12.68
C ILE A 199 -10.71 8.87 11.66
N ALA A 200 -11.00 8.64 10.37
CA ALA A 200 -10.03 8.78 9.30
C ALA A 200 -9.47 10.21 9.19
N VAL A 201 -10.32 11.23 9.36
CA VAL A 201 -9.89 12.63 9.37
C VAL A 201 -8.91 12.89 10.52
N VAL A 202 -9.22 12.44 11.73
CA VAL A 202 -8.38 12.64 12.91
C VAL A 202 -7.05 11.92 12.76
N LEU A 203 -7.09 10.63 12.42
CA LEU A 203 -5.88 9.79 12.28
C LEU A 203 -4.97 10.28 11.15
N GLU A 204 -5.53 10.61 9.99
CA GLU A 204 -4.71 11.06 8.87
C GLU A 204 -4.14 12.46 9.11
N THR A 205 -4.89 13.35 9.76
CA THR A 205 -4.36 14.66 10.15
C THR A 205 -3.17 14.51 11.09
N GLY A 206 -3.30 13.68 12.14
CA GLY A 206 -2.19 13.36 13.03
C GLY A 206 -1.01 12.71 12.31
N ALA A 207 -1.28 11.79 11.39
CA ALA A 207 -0.25 11.13 10.59
C ALA A 207 0.50 12.12 9.68
N VAL A 208 -0.20 13.06 9.05
CA VAL A 208 0.43 14.10 8.20
C VAL A 208 1.30 15.01 9.04
N LEU A 209 0.85 15.45 10.22
CA LEU A 209 1.64 16.26 11.15
C LEU A 209 2.90 15.50 11.62
N ALA A 210 2.78 14.20 11.87
CA ALA A 210 3.90 13.31 12.19
C ALA A 210 4.75 12.88 10.98
N ARG A 211 4.50 13.42 9.77
CA ARG A 211 5.17 13.04 8.49
C ARG A 211 5.03 11.55 8.15
N ARG A 212 3.90 10.95 8.54
CA ARG A 212 3.54 9.54 8.31
C ARG A 212 2.22 9.40 7.55
N GLY A 213 1.82 10.43 6.80
CA GLY A 213 0.59 10.42 5.99
C GLY A 213 0.59 9.32 4.92
N GLY A 214 -0.61 8.84 4.58
CA GLY A 214 -0.84 7.68 3.72
C GLY A 214 -0.47 7.87 2.27
N VAL A 215 -0.54 9.09 1.77
CA VAL A 215 -0.18 9.42 0.38
C VAL A 215 0.89 10.50 0.37
N ILE A 216 1.95 10.26 -0.40
CA ILE A 216 3.05 11.21 -0.58
C ILE A 216 3.07 11.74 -2.01
N GLU A 217 3.46 13.00 -2.11
CA GLU A 217 3.83 13.67 -3.36
C GLU A 217 5.29 14.09 -3.27
N ILE A 218 6.08 13.66 -4.25
CA ILE A 218 7.50 13.99 -4.31
C ILE A 218 7.77 14.76 -5.59
N SER A 219 8.27 15.98 -5.44
CA SER A 219 8.75 16.78 -6.55
C SER A 219 10.26 16.60 -6.66
N ALA A 220 10.74 16.26 -7.85
CA ALA A 220 12.15 16.07 -8.15
C ALA A 220 12.56 16.90 -9.38
N SER A 221 13.84 17.22 -9.47
CA SER A 221 14.43 17.88 -10.64
C SER A 221 15.75 17.21 -11.01
N ARG A 222 16.16 17.35 -12.27
CA ARG A 222 17.50 16.89 -12.68
C ARG A 222 18.56 17.57 -11.82
N ARG A 223 19.59 16.82 -11.51
CA ARG A 223 20.82 17.39 -10.92
C ARG A 223 21.44 18.36 -11.91
N PRO A 224 21.87 19.55 -11.48
CA PRO A 224 22.57 20.48 -12.35
C PRO A 224 23.91 19.92 -12.85
#